data_c71e73cb2441f38743b7787adb8de17f
#
_entry.id   c71e73cb2441f38743b7787adb8de17f
#
_cell.length_a   1.000
_cell.length_b   1.000
_cell.length_c   1.000
_cell.angle_alpha   90.00
_cell.angle_beta   90.00
_cell.angle_gamma   90.00
#
_symmetry.space_group_name_H-M   'P 1'
#
loop_
_entity.id
_entity.type
_entity.pdbx_description
1 polymer ?
#
loop_
_entity_poly.entity_id
_entity_poly.type
_entity_poly.pdbx_seq_one_letter_code
_entity_poly.pdbx_strand_id
1 'polypeptide(L)'
;AEYGIDPSPVSPTDSRGYRIVAGSIRALAPDALVAPYMVRGGTDARYFYELSPNVYRFLAVRIDADTMRQVHGIDEHVAIDDYLMAVRYYYNVMGQAAEP
;
A
#
# COMPACT_ATOMS: atom_id res chain seq x y z
N ALA A 1 8.67 -20.13 24.01
CA ALA A 1 8.21 -20.14 22.61
C ALA A 1 8.30 -18.72 22.07
N GLU A 2 9.19 -18.49 21.12
CA GLU A 2 9.28 -17.20 20.45
C GLU A 2 8.12 -17.10 19.45
N TYR A 3 7.11 -16.35 19.83
CA TYR A 3 6.03 -15.96 18.91
C TYR A 3 6.45 -14.68 18.22
N GLY A 4 7.28 -14.78 17.19
CA GLY A 4 7.70 -13.65 16.38
C GLY A 4 7.73 -14.03 14.91
N ILE A 5 7.30 -13.11 14.05
CA ILE A 5 7.56 -13.21 12.62
C ILE A 5 8.79 -12.35 12.34
N ASP A 6 9.78 -12.91 11.69
CA ASP A 6 10.97 -12.17 11.30
C ASP A 6 10.61 -10.94 10.46
N PRO A 7 11.36 -9.84 10.60
CA PRO A 7 11.17 -8.67 9.77
C PRO A 7 11.24 -9.03 8.28
N SER A 8 10.34 -8.45 7.50
CA SER A 8 10.40 -8.62 6.05
C SER A 8 11.62 -7.89 5.46
N PRO A 9 12.15 -8.35 4.32
CA PRO A 9 13.15 -7.60 3.58
C PRO A 9 12.65 -6.19 3.22
N VAL A 10 13.57 -5.25 3.08
CA VAL A 10 13.28 -3.88 2.65
C VAL A 10 13.24 -3.84 1.12
N SER A 11 12.09 -3.51 0.56
CA SER A 11 11.95 -3.34 -0.89
C SER A 11 12.61 -2.04 -1.38
N PRO A 12 13.28 -2.07 -2.55
CA PRO A 12 14.01 -0.90 -3.06
C PRO A 12 13.07 0.21 -3.51
N THR A 13 13.51 1.47 -3.40
CA THR A 13 12.75 2.66 -3.82
C THR A 13 13.11 3.14 -5.24
N ASP A 14 14.05 2.49 -5.90
CA ASP A 14 14.50 2.80 -7.26
C ASP A 14 14.01 1.79 -8.31
N SER A 15 13.17 0.83 -7.91
CA SER A 15 12.59 -0.18 -8.81
C SER A 15 11.48 0.38 -9.70
N ARG A 16 11.21 -0.34 -10.79
CA ARG A 16 10.04 -0.06 -11.63
C ARG A 16 8.73 -0.15 -10.82
N GLY A 17 8.59 -1.14 -9.95
CA GLY A 17 7.40 -1.31 -9.10
C GLY A 17 7.16 -0.11 -8.19
N TYR A 18 8.21 0.40 -7.54
CA TYR A 18 8.10 1.61 -6.72
C TYR A 18 7.66 2.83 -7.55
N ARG A 19 8.24 3.02 -8.75
CA ARG A 19 7.87 4.14 -9.64
C ARG A 19 6.41 4.07 -10.07
N ILE A 20 5.88 2.87 -10.37
CA ILE A 20 4.47 2.66 -10.70
C ILE A 20 3.58 3.04 -9.52
N VAL A 21 3.87 2.53 -8.34
CA VAL A 21 3.12 2.84 -7.11
C VAL A 21 3.14 4.34 -6.83
N ALA A 22 4.31 4.95 -6.76
CA ALA A 22 4.47 6.37 -6.46
C ALA A 22 3.83 7.27 -7.53
N GLY A 23 3.97 6.92 -8.81
CA GLY A 23 3.34 7.64 -9.92
C GLY A 23 1.82 7.57 -9.87
N SER A 24 1.27 6.41 -9.56
CA SER A 24 -0.19 6.22 -9.42
C SER A 24 -0.77 7.01 -8.24
N ILE A 25 -0.03 7.10 -7.13
CA ILE A 25 -0.43 7.95 -6.00
C ILE A 25 -0.46 9.42 -6.41
N ARG A 26 0.61 9.92 -7.04
CA ARG A 26 0.69 11.33 -7.48
C ARG A 26 -0.35 11.70 -8.53
N ALA A 27 -0.73 10.77 -9.39
CA ALA A 27 -1.77 10.98 -10.39
C ALA A 27 -3.15 11.19 -9.75
N LEU A 28 -3.44 10.52 -8.63
CA LEU A 28 -4.71 10.60 -7.91
C LEU A 28 -4.73 11.71 -6.85
N ALA A 29 -3.59 12.00 -6.26
CA ALA A 29 -3.43 12.99 -5.21
C ALA A 29 -2.18 13.84 -5.49
N PRO A 30 -2.25 14.82 -6.40
CA PRO A 30 -1.08 15.60 -6.85
C PRO A 30 -0.36 16.36 -5.73
N ASP A 31 -1.09 16.70 -4.67
CA ASP A 31 -0.57 17.43 -3.50
C ASP A 31 0.03 16.49 -2.44
N ALA A 32 -0.08 15.17 -2.61
CA ALA A 32 0.44 14.21 -1.65
C ALA A 32 1.95 14.05 -1.80
N LEU A 33 2.63 14.03 -0.67
CA LEU A 33 4.03 13.61 -0.59
C LEU A 33 4.08 12.08 -0.54
N VAL A 34 4.88 11.50 -1.40
CA VAL A 34 5.12 10.04 -1.42
C VAL A 34 6.45 9.76 -0.73
N ALA A 35 6.38 9.06 0.37
CA ALA A 35 7.55 8.66 1.14
C ALA A 35 7.48 7.18 1.53
N PRO A 36 8.61 6.45 1.54
CA PRO A 36 8.64 5.10 2.08
C PRO A 36 8.36 5.13 3.58
N TYR A 37 7.60 4.14 4.05
CA TYR A 37 7.25 3.99 5.45
C TYR A 37 7.30 2.53 5.86
N MET A 38 7.53 2.28 7.14
CA MET A 38 7.55 0.94 7.70
C MET A 38 6.16 0.55 8.24
N VAL A 39 5.55 -0.47 7.65
CA VAL A 39 4.34 -1.07 8.19
C VAL A 39 4.70 -2.04 9.30
N ARG A 40 4.26 -1.76 10.52
CA ARG A 40 4.55 -2.57 11.72
C ARG A 40 3.64 -3.79 11.90
N GLY A 41 2.55 -3.85 11.14
CA GLY A 41 1.60 -4.97 11.18
C GLY A 41 1.96 -6.09 10.22
N GLY A 42 1.54 -7.32 10.54
CA GLY A 42 1.60 -8.44 9.61
C GLY A 42 0.56 -8.31 8.50
N THR A 43 0.92 -8.68 7.28
CA THR A 43 0.01 -8.73 6.12
C THR A 43 0.35 -9.93 5.26
N ASP A 44 -0.53 -10.29 4.33
CA ASP A 44 -0.28 -11.36 3.35
C ASP A 44 0.89 -11.05 2.40
N ALA A 45 1.38 -9.81 2.39
CA ALA A 45 2.60 -9.44 1.67
C ALA A 45 3.78 -10.34 2.00
N ARG A 46 3.84 -10.90 3.22
CA ARG A 46 4.91 -11.83 3.66
C ARG A 46 5.09 -13.04 2.75
N TYR A 47 4.02 -13.50 2.10
CA TYR A 47 4.08 -14.67 1.21
C TYR A 47 4.67 -14.36 -0.17
N PHE A 48 4.86 -13.09 -0.51
CA PHE A 48 5.34 -12.66 -1.81
C PHE A 48 6.84 -12.35 -1.86
N TYR A 49 7.51 -12.25 -0.71
CA TYR A 49 8.94 -11.93 -0.67
C TYR A 49 9.84 -13.02 -1.29
N GLU A 50 9.38 -14.26 -1.28
CA GLU A 50 10.09 -15.36 -1.96
C GLU A 50 9.97 -15.26 -3.48
N LEU A 51 8.93 -14.60 -3.98
CA LEU A 51 8.64 -14.47 -5.41
C LEU A 51 9.21 -13.18 -6.01
N SER A 52 9.39 -12.15 -5.20
CA SER A 52 9.84 -10.84 -5.69
C SER A 52 10.53 -10.04 -4.58
N PRO A 53 11.63 -9.35 -4.88
CA PRO A 53 12.23 -8.37 -3.96
C PRO A 53 11.44 -7.06 -3.89
N ASN A 54 10.43 -6.88 -4.76
CA ASN A 54 9.67 -5.65 -4.94
C ASN A 54 8.24 -5.80 -4.40
N VAL A 55 8.08 -5.77 -3.08
CA VAL A 55 6.78 -5.91 -2.41
C VAL A 55 6.46 -4.62 -1.69
N TYR A 56 5.43 -3.92 -2.16
CA TYR A 56 5.01 -2.62 -1.62
C TYR A 56 3.62 -2.73 -1.01
N ARG A 57 3.50 -2.29 0.24
CA ARG A 57 2.24 -2.30 0.99
C ARG A 57 1.65 -0.90 0.93
N PHE A 58 0.55 -0.75 0.22
CA PHE A 58 -0.13 0.53 0.10
C PHE A 58 -1.64 0.31 -0.09
N LEU A 59 -2.43 1.13 0.58
CA LEU A 59 -3.86 1.20 0.41
C LEU A 59 -4.24 2.65 0.11
N ALA A 60 -4.90 2.87 -1.02
CA ALA A 60 -5.27 4.20 -1.49
C ALA A 60 -6.56 4.71 -0.82
N VAL A 61 -6.52 4.86 0.49
CA VAL A 61 -7.58 5.47 1.32
C VAL A 61 -6.99 6.54 2.20
N ARG A 62 -7.73 7.62 2.43
CA ARG A 62 -7.33 8.63 3.41
C ARG A 62 -7.62 8.11 4.81
N ILE A 63 -6.60 8.16 5.65
CA ILE A 63 -6.67 7.71 7.03
C ILE A 63 -6.32 8.89 7.92
N ASP A 64 -7.25 9.28 8.76
CA ASP A 64 -7.05 10.22 9.86
C ASP A 64 -7.02 9.49 11.21
N ALA A 65 -6.92 10.25 12.30
CA ALA A 65 -6.85 9.67 13.63
C ALA A 65 -8.13 8.92 14.03
N ASP A 66 -9.29 9.32 13.49
CA ASP A 66 -10.57 8.68 13.80
C ASP A 66 -10.74 7.38 13.02
N THR A 67 -10.46 7.39 11.73
CA THR A 67 -10.49 6.17 10.90
C THR A 67 -9.43 5.15 11.36
N MET A 68 -8.26 5.61 11.79
CA MET A 68 -7.23 4.71 12.32
C MET A 68 -7.71 3.97 13.57
N ARG A 69 -8.50 4.61 14.43
CA ARG A 69 -9.06 3.96 15.63
C ARG A 69 -10.14 2.92 15.31
N GLN A 70 -10.76 3.01 14.14
CA GLN A 70 -11.79 2.07 13.68
C GLN A 70 -11.21 0.80 13.04
N VAL A 71 -9.95 0.84 12.62
CA VAL A 71 -9.29 -0.33 12.02
C VAL A 71 -9.29 -1.49 13.02
N HIS A 72 -9.90 -2.61 12.63
CA HIS A 72 -10.17 -3.77 13.50
C HIS A 72 -11.04 -3.44 14.73
N GLY A 73 -11.77 -2.34 14.68
CA GLY A 73 -12.65 -1.87 15.74
C GLY A 73 -14.14 -1.89 15.39
N ILE A 74 -14.94 -1.21 16.21
CA ILE A 74 -16.36 -1.02 15.98
C ILE A 74 -16.56 0.03 14.88
N ASP A 75 -17.56 -0.20 14.00
CA ASP A 75 -17.91 0.68 12.87
C ASP A 75 -16.76 0.89 11.87
N GLU A 76 -15.89 -0.11 11.70
CA GLU A 76 -14.88 -0.06 10.65
C GLU A 76 -15.57 0.13 9.29
N HIS A 77 -15.23 1.22 8.63
CA HIS A 77 -15.80 1.56 7.33
C HIS A 77 -14.82 2.39 6.51
N VAL A 78 -15.11 2.52 5.22
CA VAL A 78 -14.39 3.39 4.30
C VAL A 78 -15.39 4.31 3.62
N ALA A 79 -15.02 5.57 3.42
CA ALA A 79 -15.83 6.50 2.67
C ALA A 79 -15.96 6.06 1.20
N ILE A 80 -17.13 6.27 0.59
CA ILE A 80 -17.38 5.87 -0.80
C ILE A 80 -16.36 6.50 -1.76
N ASP A 81 -16.03 7.77 -1.57
CA ASP A 81 -15.04 8.47 -2.39
C ASP A 81 -13.64 7.88 -2.26
N ASP A 82 -13.26 7.45 -1.06
CA ASP A 82 -11.97 6.79 -0.82
C ASP A 82 -11.95 5.38 -1.43
N TYR A 83 -13.07 4.67 -1.37
CA TYR A 83 -13.20 3.39 -2.07
C TYR A 83 -13.04 3.55 -3.58
N LEU A 84 -13.70 4.55 -4.18
CA LEU A 84 -13.57 4.85 -5.61
C LEU A 84 -12.15 5.29 -5.98
N MET A 85 -11.48 6.03 -5.11
CA MET A 85 -10.07 6.39 -5.28
C MET A 85 -9.17 5.14 -5.28
N ALA A 86 -9.42 4.19 -4.38
CA ALA A 86 -8.70 2.92 -4.35
C ALA A 86 -8.90 2.12 -5.63
N VAL A 87 -10.13 2.04 -6.16
CA VAL A 87 -10.42 1.36 -7.45
C VAL A 87 -9.61 1.99 -8.59
N ARG A 88 -9.58 3.32 -8.68
CA ARG A 88 -8.80 4.05 -9.70
C ARG A 88 -7.30 3.81 -9.56
N TYR A 89 -6.82 3.79 -8.32
CA TYR A 89 -5.42 3.51 -8.02
C TYR A 89 -5.01 2.13 -8.55
N TYR A 90 -5.75 1.09 -8.20
CA TYR A 90 -5.44 -0.27 -8.64
C TYR A 90 -5.59 -0.44 -10.16
N TYR A 91 -6.56 0.22 -10.77
CA TYR A 91 -6.68 0.24 -12.23
C TYR A 91 -5.40 0.81 -12.89
N ASN A 92 -4.89 1.93 -12.38
CA ASN A 92 -3.67 2.54 -12.89
C ASN A 92 -2.43 1.65 -12.66
N VAL A 93 -2.30 1.10 -11.47
CA VAL A 93 -1.16 0.21 -11.12
C VAL A 93 -1.15 -1.01 -12.02
N MET A 94 -2.28 -1.70 -12.16
CA MET A 94 -2.38 -2.89 -13.01
C MET A 94 -2.13 -2.57 -14.48
N GLY A 95 -2.67 -1.47 -14.99
CA GLY A 95 -2.43 -1.03 -16.36
C GLY A 95 -0.96 -0.78 -16.64
N GLN A 96 -0.28 -0.04 -15.79
CA GLN A 96 1.16 0.24 -15.92
C GLN A 96 2.03 -1.00 -15.71
N ALA A 97 1.66 -1.88 -14.79
CA ALA A 97 2.39 -3.11 -14.53
C ALA A 97 2.31 -4.10 -15.71
N ALA A 98 1.21 -4.10 -16.45
CA ALA A 98 1.00 -4.95 -17.61
C ALA A 98 1.76 -4.47 -18.86
N GLU A 99 2.22 -3.22 -18.90
CA GLU A 99 3.05 -2.71 -20.00
C GLU A 99 4.43 -3.40 -19.99
N PRO A 100 4.96 -3.79 -21.17
CA PRO A 100 6.27 -4.43 -21.27
C PRO A 100 7.43 -3.49 -20.90
#